data_ca61263fd9c114cd388b3c4c9f609b78
#
_entry.id   ca61263fd9c114cd388b3c4c9f609b78
#
_cell.length_a   1.000
_cell.length_b   1.000
_cell.length_c   1.000
_cell.angle_alpha   90.00
_cell.angle_beta   90.00
_cell.angle_gamma   90.00
#
_symmetry.space_group_name_H-M   'P 1'
#
loop_
_entity.id
_entity.type
_entity.pdbx_description
1 polymer ?
#
loop_
_entity_poly.entity_id
_entity_poly.type
_entity_poly.pdbx_seq_one_letter_code
_entity_poly.pdbx_strand_id
1 'polypeptide(L)'
;YNFCIMPGFETPDWAKGAVFYQIYVDRFCNGDPGNDVLDNEYHYIGDYTRRVTDWNKYPDAMDVRCFYGGDLQGVMNKLDYLQDLGVEVIYLNPIFVSPSNHKYDIQDYDYVDPHFGKIVKDGGECLPEGCKVNKEASKYIMRVTDKANLEASNELFAQLVEEIHKRGMRVILDGVFNHCGSFNKWLDRECIYENQEGYEKGAYVDYQSPYRSFFKFQDPWQWPYNGTYNGWWGHDTLPKLNYEDSVKLENYILYIGRKWVSPPYNVDGWRLDVAADLGHSQEFN
;
A
#
# COMPACT_ATOMS: atom_id res chain seq x y z
N TYR A 1 16.63 -21.54 -15.45
CA TYR A 1 16.65 -20.92 -14.10
C TYR A 1 18.07 -20.96 -13.57
N ASN A 2 18.59 -19.82 -13.11
CA ASN A 2 19.85 -19.74 -12.42
C ASN A 2 19.60 -19.96 -10.93
N PHE A 3 20.31 -20.90 -10.31
CA PHE A 3 20.28 -21.11 -8.87
C PHE A 3 21.46 -20.40 -8.24
N CYS A 4 21.21 -19.59 -7.22
CA CYS A 4 22.27 -19.01 -6.40
C CYS A 4 22.54 -19.93 -5.22
N ILE A 5 23.79 -20.36 -5.06
CA ILE A 5 24.24 -21.10 -3.88
C ILE A 5 24.78 -20.07 -2.89
N MET A 6 24.07 -19.87 -1.79
CA MET A 6 24.48 -18.98 -0.69
C MET A 6 24.97 -19.81 0.49
N PRO A 7 26.31 -19.98 0.65
CA PRO A 7 26.85 -20.69 1.79
C PRO A 7 26.46 -19.99 3.10
N GLY A 8 25.93 -20.74 4.05
CA GLY A 8 25.49 -20.20 5.36
C GLY A 8 24.09 -19.59 5.37
N PHE A 9 23.33 -19.65 4.26
CA PHE A 9 21.90 -19.32 4.31
C PHE A 9 21.13 -20.41 5.04
N GLU A 10 20.40 -20.02 6.07
CA GLU A 10 19.51 -20.91 6.80
C GLU A 10 18.10 -20.30 6.85
N THR A 11 17.09 -21.10 6.51
CA THR A 11 15.71 -20.71 6.74
C THR A 11 15.46 -20.61 8.24
N PRO A 12 14.87 -19.48 8.72
CA PRO A 12 14.52 -19.35 10.14
C PRO A 12 13.70 -20.55 10.65
N ASP A 13 14.01 -21.06 11.83
CA ASP A 13 13.36 -22.26 12.36
C ASP A 13 11.85 -22.09 12.51
N TRP A 14 11.39 -20.89 12.86
CA TRP A 14 9.98 -20.59 12.98
C TRP A 14 9.20 -20.70 11.65
N ALA A 15 9.88 -20.57 10.50
CA ALA A 15 9.25 -20.66 9.18
C ALA A 15 9.17 -22.08 8.65
N LYS A 16 9.97 -23.01 9.21
CA LYS A 16 10.03 -24.40 8.74
C LYS A 16 8.77 -25.16 9.15
N GLY A 17 7.88 -25.44 8.19
CA GLY A 17 6.64 -26.17 8.42
C GLY A 17 5.53 -25.38 9.10
N ALA A 18 5.68 -24.05 9.26
CA ALA A 18 4.68 -23.19 9.88
C ALA A 18 3.39 -23.12 9.06
N VAL A 19 2.26 -22.99 9.77
CA VAL A 19 0.94 -22.75 9.16
C VAL A 19 0.75 -21.28 8.91
N PHE A 20 0.78 -20.88 7.63
CA PHE A 20 0.54 -19.51 7.19
C PHE A 20 -0.93 -19.27 6.87
N TYR A 21 -1.48 -18.16 7.34
CA TYR A 21 -2.81 -17.71 6.98
C TYR A 21 -2.73 -16.33 6.30
N GLN A 22 -3.08 -16.29 5.01
CA GLN A 22 -3.10 -15.05 4.24
C GLN A 22 -4.40 -14.28 4.49
N ILE A 23 -4.30 -13.00 4.81
CA ILE A 23 -5.43 -12.12 5.05
C ILE A 23 -5.48 -11.03 3.97
N TYR A 24 -6.57 -11.04 3.19
CA TYR A 24 -6.99 -9.91 2.38
C TYR A 24 -7.82 -8.98 3.28
N VAL A 25 -7.21 -7.91 3.79
CA VAL A 25 -7.72 -7.15 4.93
C VAL A 25 -9.12 -6.61 4.70
N ASP A 26 -9.39 -5.96 3.54
CA ASP A 26 -10.72 -5.42 3.17
C ASP A 26 -11.83 -6.49 3.25
N ARG A 27 -11.50 -7.77 3.08
CA ARG A 27 -12.44 -8.88 2.97
C ARG A 27 -12.43 -9.80 4.19
N PHE A 28 -11.83 -9.40 5.30
CA PHE A 28 -11.66 -10.28 6.46
C PHE A 28 -12.63 -9.96 7.60
N CYS A 29 -12.55 -8.79 8.19
CA CYS A 29 -13.42 -8.37 9.29
C CYS A 29 -13.39 -6.84 9.44
N ASN A 30 -14.56 -6.21 9.50
CA ASN A 30 -14.70 -4.79 9.82
C ASN A 30 -14.71 -4.64 11.35
N GLY A 31 -13.73 -3.96 11.92
CA GLY A 31 -13.60 -3.69 13.35
C GLY A 31 -13.88 -2.24 13.72
N ASP A 32 -13.78 -1.32 12.77
CA ASP A 32 -14.04 0.11 12.94
C ASP A 32 -14.75 0.70 11.71
N PRO A 33 -16.09 0.69 11.66
CA PRO A 33 -16.82 1.29 10.53
C PRO A 33 -16.57 2.78 10.32
N GLY A 34 -15.89 3.46 11.25
CA GLY A 34 -15.52 4.88 11.13
C GLY A 34 -14.43 5.13 10.11
N ASN A 35 -13.66 4.12 9.75
CA ASN A 35 -12.59 4.22 8.75
C ASN A 35 -12.99 3.74 7.35
N ASP A 36 -14.22 3.22 7.16
CA ASP A 36 -14.69 2.70 5.88
C ASP A 36 -14.52 3.71 4.74
N VAL A 37 -14.11 3.22 3.57
CA VAL A 37 -14.18 3.97 2.31
C VAL A 37 -15.65 4.23 1.97
N LEU A 38 -15.96 5.46 1.62
CA LEU A 38 -17.34 5.88 1.34
C LEU A 38 -17.67 5.79 -0.15
N ASP A 39 -18.99 5.79 -0.45
CA ASP A 39 -19.45 5.97 -1.81
C ASP A 39 -18.98 7.32 -2.36
N ASN A 40 -18.45 7.32 -3.59
CA ASN A 40 -17.93 8.50 -4.27
C ASN A 40 -16.79 9.23 -3.51
N GLU A 41 -16.09 8.58 -2.61
CA GLU A 41 -15.00 9.23 -1.89
C GLU A 41 -13.90 9.70 -2.85
N TYR A 42 -13.59 8.90 -3.87
CA TYR A 42 -12.73 9.25 -4.99
C TYR A 42 -13.10 8.43 -6.24
N HIS A 43 -12.49 8.78 -7.37
CA HIS A 43 -12.65 8.07 -8.64
C HIS A 43 -11.42 7.20 -8.93
N TYR A 44 -11.61 5.92 -9.25
CA TYR A 44 -10.51 4.99 -9.52
C TYR A 44 -10.90 4.00 -10.63
N ILE A 45 -10.02 3.83 -11.62
CA ILE A 45 -10.19 2.90 -12.76
C ILE A 45 -11.62 2.95 -13.34
N GLY A 46 -11.99 4.14 -13.83
CA GLY A 46 -13.19 4.34 -14.64
C GLY A 46 -14.50 4.55 -13.87
N ASP A 47 -14.53 4.43 -12.53
CA ASP A 47 -15.73 4.65 -11.72
C ASP A 47 -15.39 5.13 -10.31
N TYR A 48 -16.39 5.44 -9.51
CA TYR A 48 -16.27 5.86 -8.12
C TYR A 48 -16.11 4.67 -7.18
N THR A 49 -15.50 4.95 -6.03
CA THR A 49 -15.52 4.01 -4.89
C THR A 49 -16.93 3.70 -4.45
N ARG A 50 -17.14 2.48 -3.95
CA ARG A 50 -18.42 1.99 -3.43
C ARG A 50 -18.21 1.24 -2.12
N ARG A 51 -19.03 1.54 -1.13
CA ARG A 51 -19.12 0.78 0.10
C ARG A 51 -20.03 -0.42 -0.09
N VAL A 52 -19.58 -1.62 0.26
CA VAL A 52 -20.40 -2.83 0.27
C VAL A 52 -20.90 -3.07 1.70
N THR A 53 -22.20 -2.97 1.92
CA THR A 53 -22.80 -3.15 3.24
C THR A 53 -23.27 -4.59 3.50
N ASP A 54 -23.49 -5.38 2.44
CA ASP A 54 -23.84 -6.79 2.54
C ASP A 54 -22.59 -7.67 2.37
N TRP A 55 -22.06 -8.17 3.46
CA TRP A 55 -20.90 -9.06 3.48
C TRP A 55 -21.14 -10.42 2.80
N ASN A 56 -22.40 -10.78 2.50
CA ASN A 56 -22.72 -11.99 1.73
C ASN A 56 -22.71 -11.76 0.22
N LYS A 57 -22.59 -10.51 -0.23
CA LYS A 57 -22.44 -10.20 -1.65
C LYS A 57 -21.11 -10.77 -2.17
N TYR A 58 -21.16 -11.54 -3.26
CA TYR A 58 -19.94 -11.97 -3.95
C TYR A 58 -19.29 -10.79 -4.67
N PRO A 59 -17.93 -10.68 -4.63
CA PRO A 59 -17.22 -9.70 -5.43
C PRO A 59 -17.41 -9.92 -6.92
N ASP A 60 -17.54 -8.83 -7.68
CA ASP A 60 -17.55 -8.87 -9.13
C ASP A 60 -16.13 -9.06 -9.69
N ALA A 61 -16.02 -9.51 -10.95
CA ALA A 61 -14.75 -9.57 -11.64
C ALA A 61 -14.14 -8.16 -11.75
N MET A 62 -12.82 -8.03 -11.52
CA MET A 62 -12.12 -6.74 -11.54
C MET A 62 -12.67 -5.69 -10.56
N ASP A 63 -13.25 -6.14 -9.46
CA ASP A 63 -13.80 -5.30 -8.41
C ASP A 63 -12.67 -4.73 -7.52
N VAL A 64 -12.05 -3.64 -7.97
CA VAL A 64 -10.91 -3.00 -7.29
C VAL A 64 -11.29 -1.78 -6.45
N ARG A 65 -12.53 -1.31 -6.54
CA ARG A 65 -13.05 -0.07 -5.91
C ARG A 65 -14.29 -0.25 -5.06
N CYS A 66 -14.74 -1.50 -4.85
CA CYS A 66 -15.82 -1.84 -3.93
C CYS A 66 -15.21 -2.36 -2.63
N PHE A 67 -15.50 -1.69 -1.53
CA PHE A 67 -14.88 -1.92 -0.24
C PHE A 67 -15.88 -2.56 0.73
N TYR A 68 -15.46 -3.65 1.36
CA TYR A 68 -16.24 -4.33 2.41
C TYR A 68 -15.92 -3.78 3.80
N GLY A 69 -14.89 -2.96 3.91
CA GLY A 69 -14.53 -2.28 5.15
C GLY A 69 -13.78 -3.14 6.16
N GLY A 70 -13.20 -4.27 5.75
CA GLY A 70 -12.28 -4.99 6.62
C GLY A 70 -11.05 -4.13 6.94
N ASP A 71 -10.55 -4.22 8.19
CA ASP A 71 -9.51 -3.35 8.72
C ASP A 71 -8.60 -4.06 9.74
N LEU A 72 -7.56 -3.38 10.22
CA LEU A 72 -6.61 -3.94 11.18
C LEU A 72 -7.22 -4.14 12.57
N GLN A 73 -8.23 -3.33 12.96
CA GLN A 73 -8.97 -3.57 14.18
C GLN A 73 -9.78 -4.88 14.09
N GLY A 74 -10.36 -5.15 12.92
CA GLY A 74 -11.03 -6.43 12.65
C GLY A 74 -10.08 -7.61 12.69
N VAL A 75 -8.86 -7.46 12.16
CA VAL A 75 -7.83 -8.50 12.30
C VAL A 75 -7.50 -8.71 13.78
N MET A 76 -7.30 -7.63 14.55
CA MET A 76 -7.03 -7.70 16.00
C MET A 76 -8.15 -8.42 16.75
N ASN A 77 -9.40 -8.13 16.43
CA ASN A 77 -10.58 -8.77 17.05
C ASN A 77 -10.69 -10.27 16.74
N LYS A 78 -9.98 -10.77 15.73
CA LYS A 78 -9.98 -12.17 15.29
C LYS A 78 -8.71 -12.94 15.64
N LEU A 79 -7.79 -12.37 16.41
CA LEU A 79 -6.52 -13.05 16.75
C LEU A 79 -6.73 -14.34 17.53
N ASP A 80 -7.66 -14.38 18.48
CA ASP A 80 -7.97 -15.59 19.23
C ASP A 80 -8.54 -16.68 18.32
N TYR A 81 -9.42 -16.32 17.39
CA TYR A 81 -9.93 -17.26 16.36
C TYR A 81 -8.79 -17.83 15.49
N LEU A 82 -7.85 -16.97 15.06
CA LEU A 82 -6.71 -17.42 14.25
C LEU A 82 -5.78 -18.35 15.07
N GLN A 83 -5.55 -18.05 16.34
CA GLN A 83 -4.77 -18.88 17.24
C GLN A 83 -5.44 -20.24 17.46
N ASP A 84 -6.75 -20.28 17.72
CA ASP A 84 -7.53 -21.51 17.90
C ASP A 84 -7.55 -22.37 16.62
N LEU A 85 -7.49 -21.73 15.45
CA LEU A 85 -7.37 -22.40 14.16
C LEU A 85 -5.98 -23.04 13.94
N GLY A 86 -5.00 -22.72 14.79
CA GLY A 86 -3.63 -23.21 14.67
C GLY A 86 -2.75 -22.41 13.72
N VAL A 87 -3.10 -21.16 13.45
CA VAL A 87 -2.26 -20.25 12.64
C VAL A 87 -0.99 -19.91 13.42
N GLU A 88 0.15 -20.04 12.77
CA GLU A 88 1.46 -19.69 13.34
C GLU A 88 2.01 -18.39 12.73
N VAL A 89 1.68 -18.11 11.47
CA VAL A 89 2.13 -16.91 10.77
C VAL A 89 0.96 -16.26 10.04
N ILE A 90 0.72 -14.98 10.34
CA ILE A 90 -0.24 -14.15 9.61
C ILE A 90 0.50 -13.45 8.46
N TYR A 91 0.05 -13.69 7.23
CA TYR A 91 0.50 -12.96 6.07
C TYR A 91 -0.56 -11.93 5.67
N LEU A 92 -0.25 -10.65 5.83
CA LEU A 92 -1.13 -9.57 5.40
C LEU A 92 -0.86 -9.20 3.94
N ASN A 93 -1.90 -9.21 3.09
CA ASN A 93 -1.84 -8.50 1.82
C ASN A 93 -1.43 -7.04 2.06
N PRO A 94 -1.01 -6.27 1.03
CA PRO A 94 -0.52 -4.91 1.25
C PRO A 94 -1.46 -4.09 2.12
N ILE A 95 -0.90 -3.33 3.07
CA ILE A 95 -1.65 -2.52 4.05
C ILE A 95 -1.35 -1.03 3.95
N PHE A 96 -0.41 -0.65 3.09
CA PHE A 96 0.02 0.74 2.94
C PHE A 96 -1.04 1.58 2.20
N VAL A 97 -0.97 2.91 2.35
CA VAL A 97 -1.90 3.82 1.67
C VAL A 97 -2.00 3.47 0.19
N SER A 98 -3.20 3.19 -0.30
CA SER A 98 -3.46 2.77 -1.68
C SER A 98 -4.93 2.97 -2.06
N PRO A 99 -5.24 3.35 -3.31
CA PRO A 99 -6.60 3.63 -3.73
C PRO A 99 -7.47 2.40 -3.98
N SER A 100 -6.88 1.22 -4.23
CA SER A 100 -7.64 -0.02 -4.43
C SER A 100 -7.95 -0.75 -3.14
N ASN A 101 -8.94 -1.64 -3.19
CA ASN A 101 -9.25 -2.53 -2.08
C ASN A 101 -8.16 -3.59 -1.84
N HIS A 102 -7.41 -4.00 -2.89
CA HIS A 102 -6.31 -4.97 -2.81
C HIS A 102 -4.96 -4.36 -2.41
N LYS A 103 -4.78 -3.06 -2.58
CA LYS A 103 -3.62 -2.24 -2.18
C LYS A 103 -2.26 -2.63 -2.79
N TYR A 104 -2.24 -3.33 -3.94
CA TYR A 104 -1.00 -3.56 -4.72
C TYR A 104 -0.56 -2.33 -5.54
N ASP A 105 -1.27 -1.23 -5.49
CA ASP A 105 -1.02 0.05 -6.12
C ASP A 105 -0.65 1.12 -5.09
N ILE A 106 0.46 0.89 -4.39
CA ILE A 106 0.85 1.67 -3.21
C ILE A 106 1.01 3.16 -3.53
N GLN A 107 0.37 3.98 -2.72
CA GLN A 107 0.39 5.44 -2.76
C GLN A 107 1.44 6.04 -1.82
N ASP A 108 1.62 5.45 -0.63
CA ASP A 108 2.62 5.86 0.35
C ASP A 108 3.15 4.66 1.13
N TYR A 109 4.45 4.35 0.98
CA TYR A 109 5.10 3.23 1.68
C TYR A 109 5.43 3.52 3.14
N ASP A 110 5.37 4.78 3.56
CA ASP A 110 5.74 5.18 4.92
C ASP A 110 4.62 4.93 5.94
N TYR A 111 3.38 4.75 5.46
CA TYR A 111 2.22 4.71 6.34
C TYR A 111 1.23 3.61 5.95
N VAL A 112 0.65 3.01 6.99
CA VAL A 112 -0.54 2.18 6.87
C VAL A 112 -1.71 3.05 6.40
N ASP A 113 -2.54 2.50 5.50
CA ASP A 113 -3.73 3.18 5.01
C ASP A 113 -4.70 3.50 6.15
N PRO A 114 -5.10 4.77 6.35
CA PRO A 114 -6.07 5.13 7.38
C PRO A 114 -7.42 4.42 7.27
N HIS A 115 -7.80 3.97 6.07
CA HIS A 115 -9.00 3.14 5.88
C HIS A 115 -8.84 1.70 6.39
N PHE A 116 -7.59 1.26 6.63
CA PHE A 116 -7.30 0.03 7.38
C PHE A 116 -6.88 0.32 8.83
N GLY A 117 -6.46 1.54 9.11
CA GLY A 117 -5.97 2.00 10.38
C GLY A 117 -6.98 2.83 11.16
N LYS A 118 -6.63 4.10 11.41
CA LYS A 118 -7.47 5.06 12.14
C LYS A 118 -7.59 6.39 11.41
N ILE A 119 -8.83 6.89 11.31
CA ILE A 119 -9.15 8.24 10.89
C ILE A 119 -9.48 9.04 12.15
N VAL A 120 -8.55 9.85 12.64
CA VAL A 120 -8.70 10.72 13.83
C VAL A 120 -9.09 12.14 13.45
N LYS A 121 -8.78 12.55 12.23
CA LYS A 121 -9.28 13.77 11.61
C LYS A 121 -10.04 13.42 10.33
N ASP A 122 -11.30 13.79 10.30
CA ASP A 122 -12.17 13.61 9.13
C ASP A 122 -12.85 14.92 8.78
N GLY A 123 -13.01 15.16 7.48
CA GLY A 123 -13.61 16.39 6.96
C GLY A 123 -13.61 16.38 5.45
N GLY A 124 -13.88 17.52 4.85
CA GLY A 124 -14.02 17.60 3.40
C GLY A 124 -15.25 16.85 2.88
N GLU A 125 -15.36 16.77 1.56
CA GLU A 125 -16.51 16.20 0.86
C GLU A 125 -16.07 15.08 -0.08
N CYS A 126 -16.93 14.10 -0.27
CA CYS A 126 -16.82 13.11 -1.34
C CYS A 126 -16.99 13.80 -2.70
N LEU A 127 -16.50 13.17 -3.78
CA LEU A 127 -16.68 13.72 -5.13
C LEU A 127 -18.16 13.85 -5.48
N PRO A 128 -18.60 15.02 -5.99
CA PRO A 128 -19.96 15.15 -6.51
C PRO A 128 -20.14 14.26 -7.75
N GLU A 129 -21.36 13.86 -8.01
CA GLU A 129 -21.71 13.08 -9.20
C GLU A 129 -21.22 13.76 -10.48
N GLY A 130 -20.58 13.00 -11.36
CA GLY A 130 -19.99 13.48 -12.61
C GLY A 130 -18.56 14.04 -12.48
N CYS A 131 -18.08 14.36 -11.28
CA CYS A 131 -16.70 14.80 -11.08
C CYS A 131 -15.74 13.59 -11.03
N LYS A 132 -14.76 13.55 -11.95
CA LYS A 132 -13.75 12.48 -12.02
C LYS A 132 -12.34 12.96 -11.65
N VAL A 133 -12.24 14.15 -11.07
CA VAL A 133 -10.99 14.85 -10.80
C VAL A 133 -10.63 14.67 -9.33
N ASN A 134 -9.70 13.77 -9.02
CA ASN A 134 -9.37 13.39 -7.64
C ASN A 134 -8.74 14.51 -6.81
N LYS A 135 -8.14 15.54 -7.41
CA LYS A 135 -7.70 16.73 -6.66
C LYS A 135 -8.85 17.49 -5.97
N GLU A 136 -10.11 17.22 -6.35
CA GLU A 136 -11.32 17.76 -5.72
C GLU A 136 -11.88 16.83 -4.62
N ALA A 137 -11.33 15.63 -4.46
CA ALA A 137 -11.73 14.64 -3.47
C ALA A 137 -11.21 15.02 -2.07
N SER A 138 -11.69 16.14 -1.53
CA SER A 138 -11.13 16.75 -0.32
C SER A 138 -11.23 15.86 0.92
N LYS A 139 -12.25 15.01 1.00
CA LYS A 139 -12.38 14.01 2.07
C LYS A 139 -11.28 12.95 1.97
N TYR A 140 -11.11 12.33 0.82
CA TYR A 140 -10.05 11.36 0.58
C TYR A 140 -8.67 11.95 0.86
N ILE A 141 -8.40 13.13 0.29
CA ILE A 141 -7.12 13.82 0.50
C ILE A 141 -6.85 14.00 1.99
N MET A 142 -7.79 14.55 2.75
CA MET A 142 -7.62 14.73 4.19
C MET A 142 -7.36 13.40 4.91
N ARG A 143 -8.11 12.36 4.59
CA ARG A 143 -7.98 11.05 5.23
C ARG A 143 -6.61 10.44 5.02
N VAL A 144 -6.03 10.53 3.79
CA VAL A 144 -4.78 9.85 3.40
C VAL A 144 -3.54 10.73 3.44
N THR A 145 -3.65 12.04 3.70
CA THR A 145 -2.49 12.96 3.76
C THR A 145 -2.30 13.62 5.12
N ASP A 146 -3.33 13.70 5.98
CA ASP A 146 -3.18 14.27 7.31
C ASP A 146 -2.30 13.37 8.19
N LYS A 147 -1.22 13.93 8.72
CA LYS A 147 -0.23 13.18 9.50
C LYS A 147 -0.81 12.53 10.75
N ALA A 148 -1.82 13.14 11.38
CA ALA A 148 -2.44 12.54 12.56
C ALA A 148 -3.13 11.21 12.22
N ASN A 149 -3.79 11.11 11.06
CA ASN A 149 -4.39 9.87 10.57
C ASN A 149 -3.33 8.82 10.26
N LEU A 150 -2.28 9.25 9.56
CA LEU A 150 -1.18 8.37 9.14
C LEU A 150 -0.42 7.80 10.35
N GLU A 151 -0.08 8.65 11.31
CA GLU A 151 0.61 8.25 12.55
C GLU A 151 -0.27 7.35 13.43
N ALA A 152 -1.54 7.69 13.63
CA ALA A 152 -2.47 6.86 14.38
C ALA A 152 -2.67 5.47 13.75
N SER A 153 -2.63 5.39 12.42
CA SER A 153 -2.72 4.13 11.69
C SER A 153 -1.45 3.27 11.87
N ASN A 154 -0.28 3.90 11.85
CA ASN A 154 0.98 3.21 12.15
C ASN A 154 1.04 2.72 13.61
N GLU A 155 0.52 3.51 14.57
CA GLU A 155 0.43 3.09 15.96
C GLU A 155 -0.48 1.89 16.16
N LEU A 156 -1.66 1.88 15.51
CA LEU A 156 -2.57 0.73 15.57
C LEU A 156 -1.90 -0.52 15.00
N PHE A 157 -1.15 -0.38 13.91
CA PHE A 157 -0.43 -1.51 13.33
C PHE A 157 0.67 -2.04 14.28
N ALA A 158 1.43 -1.16 14.93
CA ALA A 158 2.41 -1.58 15.92
C ALA A 158 1.75 -2.35 17.10
N GLN A 159 0.58 -1.89 17.56
CA GLN A 159 -0.22 -2.58 18.57
C GLN A 159 -0.69 -3.96 18.08
N LEU A 160 -1.15 -4.06 16.82
CA LEU A 160 -1.55 -5.34 16.23
C LEU A 160 -0.38 -6.34 16.21
N VAL A 161 0.81 -5.90 15.78
CA VAL A 161 1.99 -6.77 15.76
C VAL A 161 2.35 -7.24 17.18
N GLU A 162 2.30 -6.35 18.18
CA GLU A 162 2.52 -6.72 19.59
C GLU A 162 1.51 -7.78 20.06
N GLU A 163 0.22 -7.63 19.73
CA GLU A 163 -0.83 -8.58 20.10
C GLU A 163 -0.68 -9.94 19.39
N ILE A 164 -0.21 -9.94 18.14
CA ILE A 164 0.15 -11.17 17.40
C ILE A 164 1.29 -11.89 18.12
N HIS A 165 2.37 -11.16 18.47
CA HIS A 165 3.52 -11.74 19.14
C HIS A 165 3.20 -12.26 20.55
N LYS A 166 2.34 -11.57 21.31
CA LYS A 166 1.85 -12.04 22.64
C LYS A 166 1.18 -13.42 22.58
N ARG A 167 0.59 -13.76 21.44
CA ARG A 167 -0.05 -15.07 21.18
C ARG A 167 0.92 -16.11 20.62
N GLY A 168 2.21 -15.79 20.51
CA GLY A 168 3.22 -16.66 19.93
C GLY A 168 3.16 -16.79 18.40
N MET A 169 2.30 -16.01 17.74
CA MET A 169 2.21 -15.97 16.29
C MET A 169 3.22 -14.96 15.70
N ARG A 170 3.46 -15.05 14.40
CA ARG A 170 4.31 -14.18 13.60
C ARG A 170 3.49 -13.42 12.57
N VAL A 171 4.06 -12.33 12.04
CA VAL A 171 3.43 -11.57 10.95
C VAL A 171 4.44 -11.22 9.88
N ILE A 172 4.04 -11.39 8.61
CA ILE A 172 4.79 -10.93 7.45
C ILE A 172 3.94 -9.96 6.64
N LEU A 173 4.60 -8.98 6.02
CA LEU A 173 3.99 -8.00 5.14
C LEU A 173 4.24 -8.31 3.67
N ASP A 174 3.37 -7.80 2.81
CA ASP A 174 3.55 -7.81 1.36
C ASP A 174 4.36 -6.60 0.89
N GLY A 175 5.52 -6.85 0.30
CA GLY A 175 6.43 -5.85 -0.23
C GLY A 175 6.23 -5.68 -1.73
N VAL A 176 5.44 -4.68 -2.14
CA VAL A 176 5.20 -4.35 -3.54
C VAL A 176 6.23 -3.32 -4.00
N PHE A 177 7.43 -3.78 -4.34
CA PHE A 177 8.55 -2.90 -4.63
C PHE A 177 8.90 -2.78 -6.13
N ASN A 178 8.25 -3.57 -7.00
CA ASN A 178 8.46 -3.51 -8.44
C ASN A 178 7.80 -2.28 -9.09
N HIS A 179 6.67 -1.88 -8.58
CA HIS A 179 5.86 -0.75 -9.06
C HIS A 179 5.17 -0.07 -7.90
N CYS A 180 4.64 1.11 -8.13
CA CYS A 180 3.72 1.78 -7.20
C CYS A 180 2.37 2.03 -7.87
N GLY A 181 1.45 2.71 -7.20
CA GLY A 181 0.20 3.18 -7.80
C GLY A 181 0.36 4.52 -8.51
N SER A 182 -0.55 4.85 -9.42
CA SER A 182 -0.60 6.16 -10.07
C SER A 182 -0.92 7.31 -9.10
N PHE A 183 -1.54 7.00 -7.97
CA PHE A 183 -1.79 7.94 -6.86
C PHE A 183 -0.56 8.19 -5.98
N ASN A 184 0.54 7.44 -6.19
CA ASN A 184 1.72 7.51 -5.33
C ASN A 184 2.29 8.94 -5.25
N LYS A 185 2.63 9.38 -4.03
CA LYS A 185 3.17 10.72 -3.75
C LYS A 185 4.41 11.10 -4.55
N TRP A 186 5.19 10.12 -5.01
CA TRP A 186 6.39 10.38 -5.83
C TRP A 186 6.04 10.73 -7.28
N LEU A 187 4.91 10.22 -7.79
CA LEU A 187 4.41 10.53 -9.13
C LEU A 187 3.35 11.64 -9.09
N ASP A 188 2.36 11.49 -8.21
CA ASP A 188 1.21 12.37 -8.00
C ASP A 188 0.41 12.63 -9.28
N ARG A 189 0.10 11.57 -10.05
CA ARG A 189 -0.69 11.69 -11.28
C ARG A 189 -2.07 12.30 -11.02
N GLU A 190 -2.64 12.03 -9.86
CA GLU A 190 -3.98 12.49 -9.49
C GLU A 190 -3.98 13.88 -8.85
N CYS A 191 -2.80 14.52 -8.71
CA CYS A 191 -2.63 15.86 -8.16
C CYS A 191 -3.22 16.04 -6.74
N ILE A 192 -3.13 15.00 -5.92
CA ILE A 192 -3.64 15.00 -4.55
C ILE A 192 -2.61 15.51 -3.53
N TYR A 193 -1.32 15.50 -3.87
CA TYR A 193 -0.23 15.96 -3.00
C TYR A 193 0.31 17.33 -3.37
N GLU A 194 0.09 17.82 -4.61
CA GLU A 194 0.75 19.02 -5.14
C GLU A 194 0.55 20.28 -4.29
N ASN A 195 -0.54 20.35 -3.51
CA ASN A 195 -0.90 21.50 -2.68
C ASN A 195 -0.95 21.15 -1.18
N GLN A 196 -0.45 19.96 -0.78
CA GLN A 196 -0.48 19.54 0.62
C GLN A 196 0.81 19.97 1.34
N GLU A 197 0.66 20.58 2.51
CA GLU A 197 1.79 20.99 3.34
C GLU A 197 2.63 19.77 3.77
N GLY A 198 3.94 19.89 3.63
CA GLY A 198 4.88 18.84 4.02
C GLY A 198 5.09 17.73 2.97
N TYR A 199 4.54 17.90 1.76
CA TYR A 199 4.78 17.03 0.62
C TYR A 199 5.51 17.77 -0.51
N GLU A 200 6.47 17.08 -1.12
CA GLU A 200 7.12 17.54 -2.34
C GLU A 200 6.23 17.26 -3.55
N LYS A 201 6.35 18.05 -4.60
CA LYS A 201 5.64 17.83 -5.85
C LYS A 201 6.09 16.53 -6.52
N GLY A 202 5.15 15.73 -7.00
CA GLY A 202 5.41 14.48 -7.70
C GLY A 202 6.03 14.69 -9.10
N ALA A 203 6.63 13.63 -9.63
CA ALA A 203 7.33 13.65 -10.90
C ALA A 203 6.42 13.84 -12.13
N TYR A 204 5.13 13.59 -11.99
CA TYR A 204 4.11 13.87 -13.02
C TYR A 204 3.81 15.37 -13.10
N VAL A 205 3.77 16.04 -11.93
CA VAL A 205 3.36 17.44 -11.77
C VAL A 205 4.51 18.41 -12.06
N ASP A 206 5.73 18.06 -11.66
CA ASP A 206 6.88 18.96 -11.76
C ASP A 206 8.12 18.25 -12.31
N TYR A 207 8.69 18.83 -13.37
CA TYR A 207 9.94 18.35 -13.95
C TYR A 207 11.12 18.41 -12.95
N GLN A 208 11.11 19.35 -12.02
CA GLN A 208 12.14 19.50 -10.98
C GLN A 208 11.86 18.66 -9.73
N SER A 209 10.85 17.80 -9.74
CA SER A 209 10.53 16.93 -8.63
C SER A 209 11.75 16.16 -8.13
N PRO A 210 11.97 16.08 -6.81
CA PRO A 210 13.02 15.27 -6.23
C PRO A 210 12.86 13.77 -6.49
N TYR A 211 11.69 13.36 -6.99
CA TYR A 211 11.34 11.99 -7.34
C TYR A 211 11.45 11.70 -8.84
N ARG A 212 11.95 12.64 -9.63
CA ARG A 212 12.01 12.53 -11.09
C ARG A 212 12.73 11.25 -11.56
N SER A 213 13.83 10.88 -10.91
CA SER A 213 14.61 9.69 -11.24
C SER A 213 13.94 8.37 -10.84
N PHE A 214 12.86 8.42 -10.05
CA PHE A 214 12.15 7.21 -9.61
C PHE A 214 11.37 6.53 -10.73
N PHE A 215 11.18 7.24 -11.84
CA PHE A 215 10.43 6.78 -13.02
C PHE A 215 11.22 7.02 -14.30
N LYS A 216 11.02 6.12 -15.29
CA LYS A 216 11.51 6.34 -16.66
C LYS A 216 10.39 6.98 -17.49
N PHE A 217 10.67 8.13 -18.11
CA PHE A 217 9.76 8.85 -18.97
C PHE A 217 10.18 8.69 -20.44
N GLN A 218 9.23 8.39 -21.32
CA GLN A 218 9.50 8.25 -22.76
C GLN A 218 9.74 9.61 -23.42
N ASP A 219 8.98 10.64 -23.00
CA ASP A 219 9.24 12.04 -23.32
C ASP A 219 9.56 12.81 -22.02
N PRO A 220 10.84 13.03 -21.70
CA PRO A 220 11.21 13.72 -20.47
C PRO A 220 10.78 15.19 -20.41
N TRP A 221 10.39 15.79 -21.52
CA TRP A 221 10.09 17.21 -21.65
C TRP A 221 8.61 17.54 -21.76
N GLN A 222 7.74 16.51 -21.73
CA GLN A 222 6.28 16.75 -21.78
C GLN A 222 5.84 17.72 -20.70
N TRP A 223 5.01 18.69 -21.09
CA TRP A 223 4.49 19.74 -20.22
C TRP A 223 3.01 19.98 -20.54
N PRO A 224 2.12 20.39 -19.58
CA PRO A 224 2.37 20.77 -18.18
C PRO A 224 2.52 19.57 -17.24
N TYR A 225 1.95 18.43 -17.56
CA TYR A 225 2.05 17.19 -16.81
C TYR A 225 2.71 16.11 -17.65
N ASN A 226 3.54 15.29 -17.01
CA ASN A 226 4.23 14.24 -17.75
C ASN A 226 3.65 12.84 -17.47
N GLY A 227 2.75 12.39 -18.36
CA GLY A 227 2.15 11.08 -18.33
C GLY A 227 2.91 9.99 -19.11
N THR A 228 4.13 10.28 -19.62
CA THR A 228 4.89 9.34 -20.46
C THR A 228 5.76 8.36 -19.66
N TYR A 229 5.51 8.19 -18.37
CA TYR A 229 6.22 7.23 -17.53
C TYR A 229 5.92 5.78 -17.95
N ASN A 230 6.88 4.90 -17.71
CA ASN A 230 6.71 3.48 -17.97
C ASN A 230 5.83 2.84 -16.91
N GLY A 231 4.80 2.11 -17.32
CA GLY A 231 4.00 1.26 -16.45
C GLY A 231 4.49 -0.19 -16.47
N TRP A 232 4.27 -0.92 -15.37
CA TRP A 232 4.50 -2.35 -15.32
C TRP A 232 3.55 -3.06 -16.30
N TRP A 233 4.11 -3.80 -17.24
CA TRP A 233 3.39 -4.42 -18.38
C TRP A 233 2.53 -3.43 -19.18
N GLY A 234 2.92 -2.14 -19.19
CA GLY A 234 2.20 -1.08 -19.90
C GLY A 234 0.97 -0.52 -19.17
N HIS A 235 0.70 -0.96 -17.93
CA HIS A 235 -0.38 -0.41 -17.11
C HIS A 235 0.00 0.97 -16.56
N ASP A 236 -0.72 2.00 -16.95
CA ASP A 236 -0.49 3.37 -16.50
C ASP A 236 -0.91 3.62 -15.04
N THR A 237 -1.76 2.73 -14.50
CA THR A 237 -2.14 2.73 -13.07
C THR A 237 -1.08 2.11 -12.15
N LEU A 238 -0.07 1.44 -12.74
CA LEU A 238 1.01 0.74 -12.03
C LEU A 238 2.38 1.22 -12.52
N PRO A 239 2.79 2.46 -12.19
CA PRO A 239 4.09 3.02 -12.59
C PRO A 239 5.24 2.13 -12.15
N LYS A 240 6.10 1.73 -13.11
CA LYS A 240 7.29 0.91 -12.86
C LYS A 240 8.35 1.75 -12.14
N LEU A 241 8.90 1.22 -11.04
CA LEU A 241 9.99 1.85 -10.31
C LEU A 241 11.34 1.64 -11.00
N ASN A 242 12.14 2.72 -11.07
CA ASN A 242 13.38 2.77 -11.84
C ASN A 242 14.62 2.57 -10.95
N TYR A 243 14.90 1.34 -10.56
CA TYR A 243 16.09 1.02 -9.76
C TYR A 243 17.41 1.16 -10.53
N GLU A 244 17.39 0.96 -11.87
CA GLU A 244 18.60 0.98 -12.69
C GLU A 244 19.29 2.35 -12.71
N ASP A 245 18.52 3.44 -12.61
CA ASP A 245 19.05 4.79 -12.76
C ASP A 245 18.88 5.64 -11.49
N SER A 246 18.31 5.08 -10.40
CA SER A 246 17.98 5.85 -9.20
C SER A 246 18.46 5.18 -7.89
N VAL A 247 19.70 5.43 -7.54
CA VAL A 247 20.26 5.07 -6.22
C VAL A 247 19.45 5.68 -5.07
N LYS A 248 18.83 6.85 -5.32
CA LYS A 248 17.94 7.50 -4.32
C LYS A 248 16.70 6.65 -4.05
N LEU A 249 16.07 6.09 -5.08
CA LEU A 249 14.94 5.17 -4.94
C LEU A 249 15.37 3.89 -4.22
N GLU A 250 16.47 3.30 -4.65
CA GLU A 250 17.02 2.10 -4.02
C GLU A 250 17.21 2.29 -2.51
N ASN A 251 17.90 3.36 -2.11
CA ASN A 251 18.11 3.67 -0.70
C ASN A 251 16.79 3.90 0.05
N TYR A 252 15.79 4.50 -0.60
CA TYR A 252 14.49 4.73 0.02
C TYR A 252 13.77 3.40 0.27
N ILE A 253 13.74 2.50 -0.71
CA ILE A 253 13.09 1.19 -0.56
C ILE A 253 13.83 0.32 0.46
N LEU A 254 15.16 0.36 0.51
CA LEU A 254 15.94 -0.30 1.57
C LEU A 254 15.61 0.27 2.96
N TYR A 255 15.40 1.58 3.07
CA TYR A 255 14.93 2.21 4.30
C TYR A 255 13.53 1.68 4.69
N ILE A 256 12.59 1.64 3.75
CA ILE A 256 11.23 1.10 3.98
C ILE A 256 11.30 -0.36 4.44
N GLY A 257 12.09 -1.19 3.75
CA GLY A 257 12.29 -2.59 4.12
C GLY A 257 12.78 -2.76 5.56
N ARG A 258 13.70 -1.91 6.01
CA ARG A 258 14.22 -1.93 7.38
C ARG A 258 13.25 -1.35 8.39
N LYS A 259 12.55 -0.26 8.04
CA LYS A 259 11.62 0.44 8.94
C LYS A 259 10.59 -0.52 9.54
N TRP A 260 9.93 -1.30 8.71
CA TRP A 260 8.83 -2.15 9.16
C TRP A 260 9.26 -3.40 9.93
N VAL A 261 10.47 -3.90 9.70
CA VAL A 261 11.04 -5.03 10.48
C VAL A 261 11.81 -4.57 11.73
N SER A 262 11.85 -3.28 12.00
CA SER A 262 12.53 -2.68 13.15
C SER A 262 11.52 -2.10 14.14
N PRO A 263 11.92 -1.83 15.41
CA PRO A 263 11.06 -1.11 16.35
C PRO A 263 10.55 0.22 15.78
N PRO A 264 9.28 0.59 16.05
CA PRO A 264 8.34 -0.08 16.95
C PRO A 264 7.53 -1.22 16.31
N TYR A 265 7.64 -1.43 14.99
CA TYR A 265 6.77 -2.36 14.26
C TYR A 265 7.17 -3.83 14.45
N ASN A 266 8.48 -4.15 14.32
CA ASN A 266 9.04 -5.49 14.55
C ASN A 266 8.35 -6.62 13.75
N VAL A 267 7.95 -6.35 12.50
CA VAL A 267 7.40 -7.37 11.60
C VAL A 267 8.44 -8.46 11.36
N ASP A 268 8.03 -9.72 11.29
CA ASP A 268 8.94 -10.87 11.22
C ASP A 268 9.55 -11.09 9.83
N GLY A 269 9.00 -10.48 8.78
CA GLY A 269 9.54 -10.58 7.44
C GLY A 269 8.65 -10.00 6.34
N TRP A 270 9.11 -10.19 5.11
CA TRP A 270 8.44 -9.73 3.89
C TRP A 270 8.13 -10.91 2.96
N ARG A 271 6.97 -10.87 2.35
CA ARG A 271 6.72 -11.54 1.07
C ARG A 271 6.96 -10.51 -0.03
N LEU A 272 7.80 -10.80 -0.99
CA LEU A 272 8.11 -9.87 -2.08
C LEU A 272 7.22 -10.17 -3.29
N ASP A 273 6.38 -9.19 -3.66
CA ASP A 273 5.53 -9.27 -4.84
C ASP A 273 6.37 -9.11 -6.11
N VAL A 274 6.06 -9.92 -7.14
CA VAL A 274 6.71 -9.93 -8.47
C VAL A 274 8.24 -9.72 -8.42
N ALA A 275 8.90 -10.40 -7.48
CA ALA A 275 10.33 -10.24 -7.23
C ALA A 275 11.20 -10.54 -8.48
N ALA A 276 10.74 -11.39 -9.38
CA ALA A 276 11.43 -11.71 -10.64
C ALA A 276 11.47 -10.53 -11.62
N ASP A 277 10.56 -9.56 -11.50
CA ASP A 277 10.46 -8.38 -12.38
C ASP A 277 11.15 -7.15 -11.79
N LEU A 278 11.70 -7.29 -10.57
CA LEU A 278 12.36 -6.21 -9.84
C LEU A 278 13.75 -5.91 -10.41
N GLY A 279 13.80 -5.00 -11.38
CA GLY A 279 15.04 -4.63 -12.06
C GLY A 279 15.51 -5.66 -13.11
N HIS A 280 16.27 -5.19 -14.07
CA HIS A 280 16.87 -6.03 -15.11
C HIS A 280 18.39 -6.24 -14.90
N SER A 281 18.99 -5.60 -13.90
CA SER A 281 20.40 -5.79 -13.61
C SER A 281 20.65 -7.10 -12.83
N GLN A 282 21.73 -7.79 -13.16
CA GLN A 282 22.15 -9.00 -12.42
C GLN A 282 22.51 -8.70 -10.96
N GLU A 283 22.67 -7.44 -10.60
CA GLU A 283 22.98 -6.99 -9.24
C GLU A 283 21.73 -6.96 -8.33
N PHE A 284 20.52 -6.91 -8.90
CA PHE A 284 19.24 -6.93 -8.17
C PHE A 284 18.62 -8.33 -8.06
N ASN A 285 19.09 -9.28 -8.84
CA ASN A 285 18.68 -10.67 -8.83
C ASN A 285 19.81 -11.53 -8.24
#